data_c15216dbd1d02e42dae8e4d5dddc6c8a
#
_entry.id   c15216dbd1d02e42dae8e4d5dddc6c8a
#
_cell.length_a   1.000
_cell.length_b   1.000
_cell.length_c   1.000
_cell.angle_alpha   90.00
_cell.angle_beta   90.00
_cell.angle_gamma   90.00
#
_symmetry.space_group_name_H-M   'P 1'
#
loop_
_entity.id
_entity.type
_entity.pdbx_description
1 polymer ?
#
loop_
_entity_poly.entity_id
_entity_poly.type
_entity_poly.pdbx_seq_one_letter_code
_entity_poly.pdbx_strand_id
1 'polypeptide(L)'
;DALVGAMVPFEEKLHVLTAPSDIIPLDLITSSDVHRIIEVARRQFDYVVIETPKTLAQWSEAILNDSHVYFALLELDMRCAQNAIRLKRALQAEDLPFEKLRFALNRGPRFTDLNGKSRVKRMAESLGIAIDLQLPDGGRQVTQSADHGQPLAISQPKAPLRREIQKLALSLHEIGQNSAVAA
;
A
#
# COMPACT_ATOMS: atom_id res chain seq x y z
N ASP A 1 -9.61 -8.26 -23.51
CA ASP A 1 -9.93 -7.10 -22.69
C ASP A 1 -8.79 -6.09 -22.77
N ALA A 2 -9.10 -4.83 -23.12
CA ALA A 2 -8.08 -3.80 -23.39
C ALA A 2 -7.19 -3.53 -22.17
N LEU A 3 -7.74 -3.58 -20.94
CA LEU A 3 -6.97 -3.36 -19.71
C LEU A 3 -5.92 -4.45 -19.52
N VAL A 4 -6.31 -5.70 -19.64
CA VAL A 4 -5.36 -6.84 -19.50
C VAL A 4 -4.29 -6.78 -20.59
N GLY A 5 -4.65 -6.38 -21.80
CA GLY A 5 -3.70 -6.20 -22.91
C GLY A 5 -2.70 -5.06 -22.71
N ALA A 6 -3.01 -4.08 -21.83
CA ALA A 6 -2.10 -2.99 -21.45
C ALA A 6 -1.17 -3.34 -20.27
N MET A 7 -1.43 -4.45 -19.58
CA MET A 7 -0.62 -4.89 -18.44
C MET A 7 0.57 -5.70 -18.89
N VAL A 8 1.65 -5.61 -18.14
CA VAL A 8 2.84 -6.45 -18.28
C VAL A 8 2.64 -7.72 -17.45
N PRO A 9 2.54 -8.91 -18.06
CA PRO A 9 2.44 -10.13 -17.30
C PRO A 9 3.80 -10.47 -16.67
N PHE A 10 3.76 -10.93 -15.41
CA PHE A 10 4.90 -11.46 -14.71
C PHE A 10 4.54 -12.84 -14.16
N GLU A 11 5.17 -13.88 -14.69
CA GLU A 11 4.76 -15.29 -14.48
C GLU A 11 3.26 -15.49 -14.82
N GLU A 12 2.64 -16.53 -14.25
CA GLU A 12 1.26 -16.89 -14.61
C GLU A 12 0.18 -16.07 -13.86
N LYS A 13 0.53 -15.45 -12.73
CA LYS A 13 -0.46 -14.94 -11.76
C LYS A 13 -0.34 -13.46 -11.44
N LEU A 14 0.68 -12.78 -11.92
CA LEU A 14 0.90 -11.36 -11.64
C LEU A 14 0.83 -10.55 -12.93
N HIS A 15 0.02 -9.52 -12.93
CA HIS A 15 -0.08 -8.55 -14.00
C HIS A 15 0.17 -7.15 -13.43
N VAL A 16 1.01 -6.37 -14.08
CA VAL A 16 1.41 -5.05 -13.62
C VAL A 16 0.99 -4.00 -14.63
N LEU A 17 0.11 -3.08 -14.22
CA LEU A 17 -0.18 -1.87 -14.98
C LEU A 17 0.84 -0.80 -14.56
N THR A 18 1.76 -0.48 -15.45
CA THR A 18 2.79 0.52 -15.20
C THR A 18 2.30 1.93 -15.52
N ALA A 19 2.94 2.93 -14.92
CA ALA A 19 2.75 4.30 -15.37
C ALA A 19 3.21 4.44 -16.84
N PRO A 20 2.58 5.36 -17.61
CA PRO A 20 3.04 5.66 -18.97
C PRO A 20 4.47 6.20 -18.96
N SER A 21 5.19 6.04 -20.08
CA SER A 21 6.55 6.55 -20.26
C SER A 21 6.63 8.08 -20.23
N ASP A 22 5.56 8.73 -20.65
CA ASP A 22 5.48 10.18 -20.70
C ASP A 22 4.89 10.76 -19.41
N ILE A 23 5.35 11.96 -19.06
CA ILE A 23 4.78 12.70 -17.92
C ILE A 23 3.42 13.22 -18.36
N ILE A 24 2.37 12.72 -17.74
CA ILE A 24 1.00 13.19 -17.96
C ILE A 24 0.48 13.93 -16.72
N PRO A 25 -0.34 14.98 -16.91
CA PRO A 25 -1.00 15.65 -15.79
C PRO A 25 -1.91 14.69 -15.02
N LEU A 26 -1.93 14.81 -13.67
CA LEU A 26 -2.76 13.95 -12.80
C LEU A 26 -4.26 14.13 -13.03
N ASP A 27 -4.69 15.28 -13.53
CA ASP A 27 -6.07 15.63 -13.83
C ASP A 27 -6.55 15.11 -15.19
N LEU A 28 -5.65 14.51 -15.98
CA LEU A 28 -6.03 13.84 -17.23
C LEU A 28 -6.91 12.61 -16.97
N ILE A 29 -6.72 11.96 -15.83
CA ILE A 29 -7.50 10.80 -15.40
C ILE A 29 -8.61 11.29 -14.46
N THR A 30 -9.85 10.98 -14.79
CA THR A 30 -11.02 11.34 -13.98
C THR A 30 -11.35 10.25 -12.94
N SER A 31 -12.17 10.60 -11.93
CA SER A 31 -12.71 9.62 -10.98
C SER A 31 -13.50 8.52 -11.67
N SER A 32 -14.24 8.86 -12.75
CA SER A 32 -14.99 7.89 -13.55
C SER A 32 -14.07 6.88 -14.25
N ASP A 33 -12.93 7.34 -14.77
CA ASP A 33 -11.94 6.46 -15.40
C ASP A 33 -11.35 5.49 -14.38
N VAL A 34 -11.03 5.98 -13.18
CA VAL A 34 -10.49 5.16 -12.09
C VAL A 34 -11.50 4.12 -11.65
N HIS A 35 -12.75 4.48 -11.41
CA HIS A 35 -13.82 3.52 -11.09
C HIS A 35 -13.93 2.43 -12.15
N ARG A 36 -13.94 2.82 -13.43
CA ARG A 36 -14.02 1.86 -14.54
C ARG A 36 -12.82 0.92 -14.59
N ILE A 37 -11.61 1.42 -14.34
CA ILE A 37 -10.40 0.60 -14.27
C ILE A 37 -10.49 -0.40 -13.12
N ILE A 38 -10.88 0.05 -11.92
CA ILE A 38 -11.02 -0.81 -10.74
C ILE A 38 -12.11 -1.87 -10.97
N GLU A 39 -13.24 -1.48 -11.54
CA GLU A 39 -14.33 -2.41 -11.83
C GLU A 39 -13.91 -3.53 -12.81
N VAL A 40 -13.20 -3.16 -13.87
CA VAL A 40 -12.66 -4.14 -14.83
C VAL A 40 -11.62 -5.03 -14.17
N ALA A 41 -10.70 -4.46 -13.39
CA ALA A 41 -9.67 -5.22 -12.69
C ALA A 41 -10.27 -6.24 -11.70
N ARG A 42 -11.30 -5.86 -10.94
CA ARG A 42 -12.00 -6.74 -9.99
C ARG A 42 -12.68 -7.95 -10.65
N ARG A 43 -13.07 -7.82 -11.91
CA ARG A 43 -13.66 -8.93 -12.67
C ARG A 43 -12.63 -9.93 -13.19
N GLN A 44 -11.36 -9.53 -13.25
CA GLN A 44 -10.29 -10.31 -13.86
C GLN A 44 -9.31 -10.89 -12.83
N PHE A 45 -9.20 -10.27 -11.65
CA PHE A 45 -8.20 -10.59 -10.65
C PHE A 45 -8.81 -10.78 -9.27
N ASP A 46 -8.34 -11.78 -8.54
CA ASP A 46 -8.74 -12.03 -7.14
C ASP A 46 -8.27 -10.91 -6.21
N TYR A 47 -7.13 -10.29 -6.52
CA TYR A 47 -6.53 -9.20 -5.75
C TYR A 47 -6.09 -8.07 -6.67
N VAL A 48 -6.43 -6.84 -6.28
CA VAL A 48 -5.99 -5.62 -6.95
C VAL A 48 -5.25 -4.77 -5.93
N VAL A 49 -3.97 -4.49 -6.18
CA VAL A 49 -3.12 -3.63 -5.36
C VAL A 49 -2.89 -2.34 -6.12
N ILE A 50 -3.22 -1.21 -5.51
CA ILE A 50 -3.12 0.10 -6.14
C ILE A 50 -2.08 0.93 -5.39
N GLU A 51 -1.05 1.38 -6.09
CA GLU A 51 -0.11 2.37 -5.58
C GLU A 51 -0.65 3.77 -5.86
N THR A 52 -0.75 4.59 -4.83
CA THR A 52 -1.26 5.97 -4.95
C THR A 52 -0.15 6.98 -4.69
N PRO A 53 -0.21 8.17 -5.33
CA PRO A 53 0.73 9.25 -5.05
C PRO A 53 0.55 9.77 -3.61
N LYS A 54 1.54 10.49 -3.10
CA LYS A 54 1.51 11.09 -1.76
C LYS A 54 0.49 12.23 -1.61
N THR A 55 0.09 12.83 -2.72
CA THR A 55 -0.91 13.89 -2.79
C THR A 55 -2.28 13.30 -3.15
N LEU A 56 -3.31 13.82 -2.49
CA LEU A 56 -4.68 13.49 -2.86
C LEU A 56 -5.00 14.18 -4.20
N ALA A 57 -5.30 13.37 -5.22
CA ALA A 57 -5.81 13.81 -6.51
C ALA A 57 -7.34 13.71 -6.50
N GLN A 58 -8.02 14.32 -7.47
CA GLN A 58 -9.48 14.27 -7.57
C GLN A 58 -10.04 12.83 -7.61
N TRP A 59 -9.30 11.91 -8.16
CA TRP A 59 -9.68 10.49 -8.25
C TRP A 59 -9.29 9.66 -7.01
N SER A 60 -8.58 10.25 -6.03
CA SER A 60 -8.18 9.51 -4.81
C SER A 60 -9.39 9.04 -4.01
N GLU A 61 -10.46 9.81 -3.98
CA GLU A 61 -11.73 9.44 -3.35
C GLU A 61 -12.27 8.12 -3.91
N ALA A 62 -12.27 7.97 -5.25
CA ALA A 62 -12.74 6.75 -5.92
C ALA A 62 -11.95 5.52 -5.45
N ILE A 63 -10.61 5.62 -5.38
CA ILE A 63 -9.76 4.52 -4.90
C ILE A 63 -10.05 4.20 -3.44
N LEU A 64 -10.16 5.21 -2.58
CA LEU A 64 -10.38 5.02 -1.16
C LEU A 64 -11.74 4.38 -0.87
N ASN A 65 -12.79 4.84 -1.56
CA ASN A 65 -14.14 4.28 -1.45
C ASN A 65 -14.19 2.83 -1.93
N ASP A 66 -13.53 2.52 -3.03
CA ASP A 66 -13.51 1.18 -3.63
C ASP A 66 -12.55 0.22 -2.94
N SER A 67 -11.60 0.69 -2.15
CA SER A 67 -10.64 -0.16 -1.44
C SER A 67 -11.29 -0.85 -0.24
N HIS A 68 -10.90 -2.10 0.03
CA HIS A 68 -11.25 -2.81 1.28
C HIS A 68 -10.42 -2.30 2.45
N VAL A 69 -9.15 -1.99 2.19
CA VAL A 69 -8.20 -1.44 3.15
C VAL A 69 -7.17 -0.60 2.40
N TYR A 70 -6.68 0.46 3.00
CA TYR A 70 -5.54 1.18 2.47
C TYR A 70 -4.50 1.47 3.55
N PHE A 71 -3.23 1.42 3.14
CA PHE A 71 -2.09 1.56 4.02
C PHE A 71 -1.40 2.90 3.79
N ALA A 72 -1.30 3.70 4.86
CA ALA A 72 -0.42 4.87 4.88
C ALA A 72 0.96 4.42 5.40
N LEU A 73 1.97 4.44 4.53
CA LEU A 73 3.33 4.08 4.88
C LEU A 73 4.03 5.25 5.56
N LEU A 74 4.58 5.00 6.74
CA LEU A 74 5.29 5.96 7.58
C LEU A 74 6.75 5.51 7.77
N GLU A 75 7.62 6.48 8.02
CA GLU A 75 8.97 6.24 8.58
C GLU A 75 9.11 7.00 9.90
N LEU A 76 10.09 6.64 10.72
CA LEU A 76 10.35 7.28 12.03
C LEU A 76 11.03 8.63 11.87
N ASP A 77 10.41 9.54 11.14
CA ASP A 77 10.84 10.92 10.97
C ASP A 77 9.69 11.93 11.13
N MET A 78 10.06 13.18 11.38
CA MET A 78 9.11 14.25 11.66
C MET A 78 8.24 14.61 10.45
N ARG A 79 8.76 14.49 9.23
CA ARG A 79 8.00 14.81 8.01
C ARG A 79 6.89 13.78 7.78
N CYS A 80 7.21 12.50 7.97
CA CYS A 80 6.20 11.43 7.91
C CYS A 80 5.14 11.61 8.98
N ALA A 81 5.53 11.97 10.21
CA ALA A 81 4.59 12.26 11.29
C ALA A 81 3.63 13.42 10.93
N GLN A 82 4.16 14.52 10.42
CA GLN A 82 3.34 15.67 9.99
C GLN A 82 2.40 15.30 8.83
N ASN A 83 2.88 14.53 7.86
CA ASN A 83 2.07 14.08 6.73
C ASN A 83 0.96 13.13 7.17
N ALA A 84 1.21 12.25 8.15
CA ALA A 84 0.17 11.40 8.73
C ALA A 84 -0.96 12.20 9.37
N ILE A 85 -0.61 13.25 10.13
CA ILE A 85 -1.62 14.16 10.71
C ILE A 85 -2.41 14.88 9.62
N ARG A 86 -1.74 15.36 8.58
CA ARG A 86 -2.40 16.05 7.45
C ARG A 86 -3.34 15.11 6.71
N LEU A 87 -2.89 13.88 6.41
CA LEU A 87 -3.73 12.86 5.77
C LEU A 87 -4.97 12.56 6.63
N LYS A 88 -4.78 12.28 7.92
CA LYS A 88 -5.88 12.02 8.84
C LYS A 88 -6.92 13.13 8.83
N ARG A 89 -6.46 14.39 8.92
CA ARG A 89 -7.35 15.58 8.90
C ARG A 89 -8.05 15.75 7.56
N ALA A 90 -7.35 15.54 6.45
CA ALA A 90 -7.93 15.63 5.11
C ALA A 90 -9.03 14.59 4.91
N LEU A 91 -8.79 13.33 5.28
CA LEU A 91 -9.79 12.26 5.17
C LEU A 91 -11.03 12.56 6.03
N GLN A 92 -10.84 13.09 7.24
CA GLN A 92 -11.94 13.45 8.11
C GLN A 92 -12.72 14.68 7.62
N ALA A 93 -12.05 15.66 7.01
CA ALA A 93 -12.69 16.88 6.50
C ALA A 93 -13.53 16.60 5.24
N GLU A 94 -13.13 15.63 4.43
CA GLU A 94 -13.78 15.25 3.17
C GLU A 94 -14.73 14.04 3.36
N ASP A 95 -14.99 13.63 4.61
CA ASP A 95 -15.86 12.47 4.96
C ASP A 95 -15.46 11.18 4.22
N LEU A 96 -14.15 10.99 4.00
CA LEU A 96 -13.61 9.80 3.35
C LEU A 96 -13.47 8.63 4.34
N PRO A 97 -13.47 7.37 3.87
CA PRO A 97 -13.59 6.18 4.73
C PRO A 97 -12.34 5.95 5.60
N PHE A 98 -12.19 6.76 6.65
CA PHE A 98 -11.07 6.73 7.58
C PHE A 98 -10.94 5.38 8.31
N GLU A 99 -12.02 4.68 8.51
CA GLU A 99 -12.05 3.36 9.17
C GLU A 99 -11.31 2.26 8.39
N LYS A 100 -11.11 2.46 7.08
CA LYS A 100 -10.33 1.54 6.24
C LYS A 100 -8.82 1.83 6.28
N LEU A 101 -8.40 2.97 6.84
CA LEU A 101 -7.00 3.37 6.93
C LEU A 101 -6.26 2.55 7.98
N ARG A 102 -5.10 2.03 7.58
CA ARG A 102 -4.13 1.37 8.45
C ARG A 102 -2.77 2.06 8.32
N PHE A 103 -2.13 2.34 9.43
CA PHE A 103 -0.79 2.90 9.41
C PHE A 103 0.25 1.79 9.47
N ALA A 104 1.16 1.78 8.50
CA ALA A 104 2.24 0.83 8.40
C ALA A 104 3.58 1.55 8.53
N LEU A 105 4.41 1.13 9.46
CA LEU A 105 5.77 1.64 9.62
C LEU A 105 6.70 0.91 8.66
N ASN A 106 7.26 1.64 7.70
CA ASN A 106 8.33 1.17 6.84
C ASN A 106 9.70 1.40 7.48
N ARG A 107 10.68 0.58 7.18
CA ARG A 107 12.03 0.62 7.77
C ARG A 107 12.00 0.65 9.29
N GLY A 108 11.09 -0.14 9.85
CA GLY A 108 10.92 -0.26 11.29
C GLY A 108 12.21 -0.75 11.99
N PRO A 109 12.39 -0.40 13.26
CA PRO A 109 13.55 -0.82 14.04
C PRO A 109 13.57 -2.35 14.18
N ARG A 110 14.77 -2.90 14.35
CA ARG A 110 14.94 -4.34 14.63
C ARG A 110 14.24 -4.71 15.94
N PHE A 111 13.79 -5.95 16.05
CA PHE A 111 13.15 -6.45 17.27
C PHE A 111 14.01 -6.34 18.53
N THR A 112 15.32 -6.33 18.38
CA THR A 112 16.31 -6.17 19.45
C THR A 112 16.56 -4.70 19.83
N ASP A 113 16.10 -3.75 19.03
CA ASP A 113 16.29 -2.31 19.28
C ASP A 113 15.18 -1.76 20.18
N LEU A 114 15.44 -1.77 21.50
CA LEU A 114 14.52 -1.26 22.51
C LEU A 114 14.29 0.25 22.38
N ASN A 115 15.32 1.02 22.00
CA ASN A 115 15.19 2.46 21.77
C ASN A 115 14.30 2.74 20.55
N GLY A 116 14.48 1.98 19.48
CA GLY A 116 13.63 2.05 18.31
C GLY A 116 12.17 1.77 18.64
N LYS A 117 11.88 0.72 19.39
CA LYS A 117 10.51 0.40 19.84
C LYS A 117 9.88 1.54 20.67
N SER A 118 10.66 2.14 21.59
CA SER A 118 10.18 3.28 22.37
C SER A 118 9.89 4.50 21.51
N ARG A 119 10.65 4.72 20.42
CA ARG A 119 10.40 5.79 19.45
C ARG A 119 9.12 5.53 18.65
N VAL A 120 8.88 4.30 18.20
CA VAL A 120 7.63 3.91 17.52
C VAL A 120 6.43 4.18 18.41
N LYS A 121 6.47 3.72 19.66
CA LYS A 121 5.40 3.93 20.63
C LYS A 121 5.11 5.42 20.84
N ARG A 122 6.15 6.23 21.10
CA ARG A 122 5.99 7.69 21.27
C ARG A 122 5.42 8.38 20.03
N MET A 123 5.83 7.96 18.84
CA MET A 123 5.28 8.48 17.59
C MET A 123 3.79 8.15 17.48
N ALA A 124 3.41 6.90 17.69
CA ALA A 124 2.01 6.46 17.63
C ALA A 124 1.13 7.25 18.64
N GLU A 125 1.60 7.38 19.90
CA GLU A 125 0.93 8.14 20.96
C GLU A 125 0.79 9.63 20.59
N SER A 126 1.85 10.26 20.09
CA SER A 126 1.83 11.69 19.73
C SER A 126 0.93 12.01 18.54
N LEU A 127 0.75 11.06 17.62
CA LEU A 127 -0.12 11.19 16.45
C LEU A 127 -1.57 10.75 16.75
N GLY A 128 -1.82 10.11 17.88
CA GLY A 128 -3.11 9.50 18.19
C GLY A 128 -3.54 8.47 17.15
N ILE A 129 -2.59 7.59 16.73
CA ILE A 129 -2.81 6.52 15.75
C ILE A 129 -2.33 5.18 16.30
N ALA A 130 -2.88 4.09 15.77
CA ALA A 130 -2.31 2.77 15.89
C ALA A 130 -1.37 2.51 14.71
N ILE A 131 -0.22 1.87 14.97
CA ILE A 131 0.66 1.36 13.92
C ILE A 131 0.41 -0.14 13.83
N ASP A 132 -0.40 -0.51 12.83
CA ASP A 132 -0.93 -1.86 12.68
C ASP A 132 0.11 -2.85 12.13
N LEU A 133 1.05 -2.33 11.35
CA LEU A 133 2.07 -3.11 10.66
C LEU A 133 3.44 -2.47 10.82
N GLN A 134 4.47 -3.27 11.09
CA GLN A 134 5.86 -2.83 11.10
C GLN A 134 6.68 -3.67 10.12
N LEU A 135 7.13 -3.04 9.05
CA LEU A 135 7.97 -3.64 8.03
C LEU A 135 9.44 -3.33 8.34
N PRO A 136 10.31 -4.34 8.48
CA PRO A 136 11.73 -4.12 8.71
C PRO A 136 12.40 -3.49 7.49
N ASP A 137 13.54 -2.84 7.71
CA ASP A 137 14.34 -2.31 6.61
C ASP A 137 14.86 -3.47 5.73
N GLY A 138 14.55 -3.41 4.44
CA GLY A 138 15.01 -4.38 3.45
C GLY A 138 16.44 -4.15 2.97
N GLY A 139 16.99 -2.95 3.20
CA GLY A 139 18.39 -2.61 2.92
C GLY A 139 18.85 -3.01 1.52
N ARG A 140 20.08 -3.55 1.44
CA ARG A 140 20.68 -3.98 0.17
C ARG A 140 19.87 -5.04 -0.58
N GLN A 141 19.12 -5.89 0.11
CA GLN A 141 18.34 -6.95 -0.53
C GLN A 141 17.26 -6.37 -1.44
N VAL A 142 16.58 -5.32 -1.00
CA VAL A 142 15.57 -4.62 -1.81
C VAL A 142 16.23 -3.90 -2.99
N THR A 143 17.31 -3.16 -2.73
CA THR A 143 18.04 -2.45 -3.81
C THR A 143 18.50 -3.41 -4.89
N GLN A 144 19.13 -4.52 -4.52
CA GLN A 144 19.59 -5.53 -5.48
C GLN A 144 18.44 -6.16 -6.26
N SER A 145 17.31 -6.45 -5.60
CA SER A 145 16.12 -6.99 -6.27
C SER A 145 15.58 -6.01 -7.30
N ALA A 146 15.48 -4.72 -6.92
CA ALA A 146 15.03 -3.66 -7.82
C ALA A 146 15.97 -3.45 -9.01
N ASP A 147 17.30 -3.40 -8.77
CA ASP A 147 18.32 -3.24 -9.81
C ASP A 147 18.30 -4.37 -10.85
N HIS A 148 17.91 -5.58 -10.42
CA HIS A 148 17.77 -6.74 -11.32
C HIS A 148 16.35 -6.90 -11.89
N GLY A 149 15.42 -5.99 -11.59
CA GLY A 149 14.02 -6.10 -12.03
C GLY A 149 13.32 -7.36 -11.52
N GLN A 150 13.72 -7.88 -10.36
CA GLN A 150 13.16 -9.10 -9.80
C GLN A 150 12.36 -8.83 -8.52
N PRO A 151 11.18 -9.44 -8.36
CA PRO A 151 10.45 -9.36 -7.09
C PRO A 151 11.27 -9.90 -5.92
N LEU A 152 11.17 -9.22 -4.77
CA LEU A 152 11.84 -9.65 -3.54
C LEU A 152 11.46 -11.08 -3.13
N ALA A 153 10.25 -11.51 -3.46
CA ALA A 153 9.76 -12.84 -3.16
C ALA A 153 10.57 -13.95 -3.84
N ILE A 154 11.11 -13.67 -5.02
CA ILE A 154 11.90 -14.60 -5.83
C ILE A 154 13.38 -14.46 -5.52
N SER A 155 13.90 -13.24 -5.61
CA SER A 155 15.34 -12.98 -5.47
C SER A 155 15.82 -13.14 -4.03
N GLN A 156 14.99 -12.88 -3.03
CA GLN A 156 15.35 -12.89 -1.61
C GLN A 156 14.27 -13.56 -0.72
N PRO A 157 13.96 -14.86 -0.94
CA PRO A 157 12.83 -15.53 -0.29
C PRO A 157 12.97 -15.62 1.24
N LYS A 158 14.18 -15.49 1.77
CA LYS A 158 14.48 -15.52 3.22
C LYS A 158 14.57 -14.14 3.87
N ALA A 159 14.44 -13.06 3.10
CA ALA A 159 14.53 -11.70 3.62
C ALA A 159 13.47 -11.44 4.72
N PRO A 160 13.82 -10.79 5.83
CA PRO A 160 12.86 -10.45 6.89
C PRO A 160 11.67 -9.64 6.36
N LEU A 161 11.92 -8.64 5.52
CA LEU A 161 10.87 -7.84 4.91
C LEU A 161 9.90 -8.70 4.08
N ARG A 162 10.41 -9.60 3.27
CA ARG A 162 9.59 -10.52 2.46
C ARG A 162 8.67 -11.36 3.34
N ARG A 163 9.17 -11.84 4.49
CA ARG A 163 8.37 -12.65 5.43
C ARG A 163 7.24 -11.83 6.05
N GLU A 164 7.49 -10.59 6.43
CA GLU A 164 6.44 -9.73 6.99
C GLU A 164 5.39 -9.35 5.94
N ILE A 165 5.80 -9.07 4.70
CA ILE A 165 4.85 -8.86 3.60
C ILE A 165 4.02 -10.12 3.32
N GLN A 166 4.63 -11.32 3.39
CA GLN A 166 3.89 -12.57 3.24
C GLN A 166 2.84 -12.77 4.34
N LYS A 167 3.18 -12.48 5.60
CA LYS A 167 2.22 -12.55 6.71
C LYS A 167 1.05 -11.59 6.49
N LEU A 168 1.34 -10.36 6.06
CA LEU A 168 0.30 -9.40 5.71
C LEU A 168 -0.61 -9.93 4.60
N ALA A 169 -0.03 -10.46 3.52
CA ALA A 169 -0.80 -11.01 2.41
C ALA A 169 -1.70 -12.18 2.85
N LEU A 170 -1.21 -13.07 3.70
CA LEU A 170 -2.02 -14.16 4.27
C LEU A 170 -3.16 -13.64 5.13
N SER A 171 -2.89 -12.67 6.00
CA SER A 171 -3.94 -12.04 6.83
C SER A 171 -5.03 -11.36 5.99
N LEU A 172 -4.64 -10.65 4.94
CA LEU A 172 -5.60 -10.02 4.02
C LEU A 172 -6.42 -11.07 3.26
N HIS A 173 -5.79 -12.20 2.87
CA HIS A 173 -6.48 -13.30 2.23
C HIS A 173 -7.55 -13.92 3.15
N GLU A 174 -7.21 -14.19 4.41
CA GLU A 174 -8.13 -14.72 5.41
C GLU A 174 -9.33 -13.80 5.65
N ILE A 175 -9.09 -12.49 5.74
CA ILE A 175 -10.16 -11.48 5.87
C ILE A 175 -11.08 -11.49 4.64
N GLY A 176 -10.51 -11.54 3.44
CA GLY A 176 -11.28 -11.60 2.20
C GLY A 176 -12.16 -12.84 2.10
N GLN A 177 -11.63 -14.01 2.47
CA GLN A 177 -12.38 -15.27 2.50
C GLN A 177 -13.55 -15.21 3.48
N ASN A 178 -13.35 -14.71 4.70
CA ASN A 178 -14.38 -14.57 5.72
C ASN A 178 -15.49 -13.60 5.29
N SER A 179 -15.16 -12.53 4.59
CA SER A 179 -16.14 -11.58 4.06
C SER A 179 -16.97 -12.17 2.93
N ALA A 180 -16.38 -13.02 2.09
CA ALA A 180 -17.08 -13.70 1.00
C ALA A 180 -18.04 -14.81 1.49
N VAL A 181 -17.77 -15.41 2.66
CA VAL A 181 -18.66 -16.43 3.28
C VAL A 181 -19.84 -15.77 4.01
N ALA A 182 -19.71 -14.50 4.39
CA ALA A 182 -20.73 -13.76 5.13
C ALA A 182 -21.72 -12.97 4.23
N ALA A 183 -21.49 -12.93 2.92
CA ALA A 183 -22.31 -12.25 1.90
C ALA A 183 -23.13 -13.26 1.10
#